data_df01ec05b72fd0f0912304c82a3b5120
#
_entry.id   df01ec05b72fd0f0912304c82a3b5120
#
_cell.length_a   1.000
_cell.length_b   1.000
_cell.length_c   1.000
_cell.angle_alpha   90.00
_cell.angle_beta   90.00
_cell.angle_gamma   90.00
#
_symmetry.space_group_name_H-M   'P 1'
#
loop_
_entity.id
_entity.type
_entity.pdbx_description
1 polymer ?
#
loop_
_entity_poly.entity_id
_entity_poly.type
_entity_poly.pdbx_seq_one_letter_code
_entity_poly.pdbx_strand_id
1 'polypeptide(L)'
;YTELPYACEESGDLKIPLEKGVLTQERVHFIEDLIEDTKQGHPHEQNETRCFKSVGMGLFDVRTAQLIYEKALDKGIGQKLNF
;
A
#
# COMPACT_ATOMS: atom_id res chain seq x y z
N TYR A 1 5.91 -0.15 6.43
CA TYR A 1 4.82 0.65 5.85
C TYR A 1 3.54 -0.15 5.72
N THR A 2 2.41 0.48 5.92
CA THR A 2 1.07 -0.07 5.68
C THR A 2 0.15 1.04 5.14
N GLU A 3 -1.09 0.71 4.78
CA GLU A 3 -1.99 1.70 4.16
C GLU A 3 -2.41 2.79 5.14
N LEU A 4 -3.10 2.42 6.19
CA LEU A 4 -3.72 3.34 7.15
C LEU A 4 -3.69 2.75 8.56
N PRO A 5 -3.93 3.55 9.61
CA PRO A 5 -3.88 3.10 11.00
C PRO A 5 -4.72 1.86 11.33
N TYR A 6 -5.85 1.64 10.68
CA TYR A 6 -6.68 0.46 10.92
C TYR A 6 -5.95 -0.86 10.65
N ALA A 7 -4.95 -0.86 9.77
CA ALA A 7 -4.16 -2.06 9.47
C ALA A 7 -3.41 -2.59 10.69
N CYS A 8 -3.03 -1.71 11.62
CA CYS A 8 -2.37 -2.09 12.86
C CYS A 8 -3.29 -2.87 13.82
N GLU A 9 -4.59 -2.68 13.68
CA GLU A 9 -5.60 -3.37 14.49
C GLU A 9 -6.10 -4.65 13.83
N GLU A 10 -6.20 -4.67 12.51
CA GLU A 10 -6.74 -5.78 11.74
C GLU A 10 -5.72 -6.85 11.37
N SER A 11 -4.47 -6.44 11.12
CA SER A 11 -3.41 -7.37 10.71
C SER A 11 -2.67 -7.95 11.90
N GLY A 12 -2.72 -9.26 12.07
CA GLY A 12 -1.94 -9.97 13.08
C GLY A 12 -0.43 -9.77 12.93
N ASP A 13 0.05 -9.59 11.69
CA ASP A 13 1.46 -9.33 11.39
C ASP A 13 1.95 -7.98 11.95
N LEU A 14 1.06 -7.05 12.20
CA LEU A 14 1.35 -5.76 12.82
C LEU A 14 0.91 -5.71 14.28
N LYS A 15 -0.33 -6.12 14.56
CA LYS A 15 -0.93 -6.06 15.89
C LYS A 15 -0.12 -6.83 16.94
N ILE A 16 0.21 -8.08 16.63
CA ILE A 16 0.91 -8.95 17.59
C ILE A 16 2.30 -8.41 17.96
N PRO A 17 3.17 -8.03 17.01
CA PRO A 17 4.46 -7.41 17.33
C PRO A 17 4.35 -6.09 18.09
N LEU A 18 3.34 -5.27 17.78
CA LEU A 18 3.07 -4.02 18.50
C LEU A 18 2.66 -4.28 19.95
N GLU A 19 1.74 -5.21 20.19
CA GLU A 19 1.30 -5.60 21.53
C GLU A 19 2.45 -6.20 22.35
N LYS A 20 3.34 -6.94 21.72
CA LYS A 20 4.51 -7.55 22.38
C LYS A 20 5.71 -6.60 22.52
N GLY A 21 5.64 -5.38 22.00
CA GLY A 21 6.73 -4.43 22.03
C GLY A 21 7.94 -4.77 21.16
N VAL A 22 7.81 -5.77 20.27
CA VAL A 22 8.86 -6.12 19.29
C VAL A 22 8.90 -5.09 18.17
N LEU A 23 7.75 -4.57 17.78
CA LEU A 23 7.59 -3.44 16.87
C LEU A 23 7.06 -2.24 17.66
N THR A 24 7.68 -1.08 17.49
CA THR A 24 7.20 0.15 18.10
C THR A 24 6.38 0.96 17.12
N GLN A 25 5.43 1.74 17.61
CA GLN A 25 4.56 2.57 16.80
C GLN A 25 5.35 3.55 15.91
N GLU A 26 6.48 4.05 16.41
CA GLU A 26 7.36 4.97 15.68
C GLU A 26 8.00 4.36 14.41
N ARG A 27 8.07 3.04 14.35
CA ARG A 27 8.60 2.31 13.18
C ARG A 27 7.52 1.91 12.17
N VAL A 28 6.26 2.23 12.45
CA VAL A 28 5.14 2.00 11.56
C VAL A 28 4.82 3.30 10.83
N HIS A 29 4.95 3.27 9.52
CA HIS A 29 4.66 4.40 8.64
C HIS A 29 3.50 4.06 7.71
N PHE A 30 2.75 5.07 7.31
CA PHE A 30 1.59 4.89 6.44
C PHE A 30 1.92 5.22 4.99
N ILE A 31 1.00 4.87 4.09
CA ILE A 31 1.23 5.03 2.64
C ILE A 31 1.48 6.50 2.25
N GLU A 32 0.88 7.43 2.95
CA GLU A 32 1.11 8.86 2.73
C GLU A 32 2.55 9.26 3.01
N ASP A 33 3.15 8.73 4.08
CA ASP A 33 4.55 8.95 4.42
C ASP A 33 5.46 8.37 3.33
N LEU A 34 5.15 7.18 2.84
CA LEU A 34 5.90 6.54 1.76
C LEU A 34 5.88 7.36 0.47
N ILE A 35 4.73 7.93 0.12
CA ILE A 35 4.59 8.79 -1.05
C ILE A 35 5.41 10.07 -0.88
N GLU A 36 5.37 10.66 0.30
CA GLU A 36 6.12 11.88 0.61
C GLU A 36 7.63 11.63 0.61
N ASP A 37 8.09 10.56 1.26
CA ASP A 37 9.48 10.13 1.26
C ASP A 37 10.01 9.89 -0.15
N THR A 38 9.22 9.26 -1.01
CA THR A 38 9.58 9.02 -2.41
C THR A 38 9.76 10.32 -3.19
N LYS A 39 8.92 11.33 -2.94
CA LYS A 39 9.02 12.65 -3.59
C LYS A 39 10.23 13.43 -3.11
N GLN A 40 10.54 13.37 -1.81
CA GLN A 40 11.63 14.13 -1.21
C GLN A 40 12.99 13.45 -1.37
N GLY A 41 13.03 12.19 -1.82
CA GLY A 41 14.27 11.46 -2.04
C GLY A 41 15.05 11.21 -0.75
N HIS A 42 14.36 10.94 0.35
CA HIS A 42 15.02 10.65 1.62
C HIS A 42 16.01 9.49 1.50
N PRO A 43 17.29 9.73 1.86
CA PRO A 43 18.28 8.66 1.87
C PRO A 43 17.90 7.65 2.95
N HIS A 44 17.62 6.46 2.53
CA HIS A 44 17.45 5.35 3.44
C HIS A 44 18.81 4.72 3.73
N GLU A 45 19.04 4.36 4.97
CA GLU A 45 20.26 3.62 5.31
C GLU A 45 20.33 2.32 4.50
N GLN A 46 21.47 2.07 3.88
CA GLN A 46 21.63 0.96 2.91
C GLN A 46 21.39 -0.44 3.50
N ASN A 47 21.40 -0.58 4.83
CA ASN A 47 21.26 -1.84 5.54
C ASN A 47 19.91 -2.02 6.26
N GLU A 48 18.94 -1.15 6.00
CA GLU A 48 17.64 -1.23 6.65
C GLU A 48 16.67 -2.12 5.87
N THR A 49 16.14 -3.14 6.54
CA THR A 49 15.06 -3.96 5.96
C THR A 49 13.75 -3.19 6.03
N ARG A 50 13.10 -3.05 4.88
CA ARG A 50 11.79 -2.42 4.77
C ARG A 50 10.76 -3.43 4.31
N CYS A 51 9.61 -3.34 4.92
CA CYS A 51 8.46 -4.16 4.55
C CYS A 51 7.25 -3.27 4.28
N PHE A 52 6.44 -3.67 3.32
CA PHE A 52 5.11 -3.12 3.13
C PHE A 52 4.07 -4.21 3.41
N LYS A 53 3.23 -3.98 4.41
CA LYS A 53 2.12 -4.87 4.74
C LYS A 53 0.82 -4.28 4.27
N SER A 54 0.17 -4.93 3.32
CA SER A 54 -1.15 -4.55 2.84
C SER A 54 -2.23 -5.41 3.49
N VAL A 55 -3.30 -4.80 3.92
CA VAL A 55 -4.56 -5.45 4.31
C VAL A 55 -5.65 -5.23 3.26
N GLY A 56 -5.36 -4.38 2.27
CA GLY A 56 -6.24 -4.06 1.16
C GLY A 56 -7.14 -2.85 1.43
N MET A 57 -7.43 -2.14 0.37
CA MET A 57 -8.39 -1.04 0.31
C MET A 57 -9.17 -1.14 -0.99
N GLY A 58 -10.50 -1.07 -0.94
CA GLY A 58 -11.34 -1.06 -2.13
C GLY A 58 -10.98 0.07 -3.12
N LEU A 59 -10.45 1.18 -2.61
CA LEU A 59 -9.94 2.28 -3.43
C LEU A 59 -8.82 1.84 -4.38
N PHE A 60 -7.93 0.95 -3.93
CA PHE A 60 -6.85 0.41 -4.77
C PHE A 60 -7.40 -0.45 -5.90
N ASP A 61 -8.41 -1.27 -5.61
CA ASP A 61 -9.07 -2.11 -6.61
C ASP A 61 -9.74 -1.26 -7.68
N VAL A 62 -10.50 -0.25 -7.28
CA VAL A 62 -11.18 0.68 -8.19
C VAL A 62 -10.18 1.43 -9.06
N ARG A 63 -9.10 1.96 -8.47
CA ARG A 63 -8.09 2.72 -9.19
C ARG A 63 -7.29 1.84 -10.16
N THR A 64 -6.97 0.62 -9.75
CA THR A 64 -6.30 -0.37 -10.61
C THR A 64 -7.19 -0.78 -11.77
N ALA A 65 -8.46 -1.07 -11.52
CA ALA A 65 -9.43 -1.40 -12.55
C ALA A 65 -9.61 -0.27 -13.56
N GLN A 66 -9.68 0.98 -13.09
CA GLN A 66 -9.75 2.16 -13.95
C GLN A 66 -8.52 2.25 -14.87
N LEU A 67 -7.33 2.10 -14.30
CA LEU A 67 -6.08 2.16 -15.07
C LEU A 67 -6.00 1.06 -16.14
N ILE A 68 -6.42 -0.15 -15.80
CA ILE A 68 -6.46 -1.28 -16.74
C ILE A 68 -7.46 -1.00 -17.85
N TYR A 69 -8.64 -0.49 -17.50
CA TYR A 69 -9.68 -0.14 -18.45
C TYR A 69 -9.22 0.94 -19.46
N GLU A 70 -8.66 2.02 -18.97
CA GLU A 70 -8.11 3.10 -19.79
C GLU A 70 -7.03 2.59 -20.75
N LYS A 71 -6.09 1.80 -20.25
CA LYS A 71 -5.02 1.20 -21.07
C LYS A 71 -5.55 0.20 -22.10
N ALA A 72 -6.59 -0.56 -21.77
CA ALA A 72 -7.22 -1.50 -22.69
C ALA A 72 -7.90 -0.76 -23.85
N LEU A 73 -8.60 0.34 -23.55
CA LEU A 73 -9.20 1.21 -24.58
C LEU A 73 -8.13 1.78 -25.52
N ASP A 74 -7.06 2.33 -24.97
CA ASP A 74 -5.96 2.91 -25.76
C ASP A 74 -5.30 1.89 -26.68
N LYS A 75 -5.21 0.65 -26.25
CA LYS A 75 -4.61 -0.45 -27.02
C LYS A 75 -5.60 -1.22 -27.90
N GLY A 76 -6.87 -0.89 -27.84
CA GLY A 76 -7.93 -1.62 -28.56
C GLY A 76 -8.07 -3.08 -28.10
N ILE A 77 -7.78 -3.36 -26.84
CA ILE A 77 -7.87 -4.69 -26.23
C ILE A 77 -9.22 -4.83 -25.51
N GLY A 78 -9.85 -5.97 -25.65
CA GLY A 78 -11.12 -6.28 -25.02
C GLY A 78 -12.28 -6.20 -25.99
N GLN A 79 -13.45 -6.53 -25.49
CA GLN A 79 -14.71 -6.54 -26.25
C GLN A 79 -15.81 -5.83 -25.46
N LYS A 80 -16.47 -4.90 -26.10
CA LYS A 80 -17.65 -4.27 -25.53
C LYS A 80 -18.86 -5.19 -25.69
N LEU A 81 -19.48 -5.53 -24.58
CA LEU A 81 -20.68 -6.35 -24.53
C LEU A 81 -21.90 -5.46 -24.29
N ASN A 82 -23.01 -5.77 -24.96
CA ASN A 82 -24.31 -5.18 -24.67
C ASN A 82 -25.16 -6.21 -23.95
N PHE A 83 -25.59 -5.87 -22.76
CA PHE A 83 -26.48 -6.71 -21.97
C PHE A 83 -27.91 -6.21 -22.07
#